data_e5e23185c2d912f2f296b76fb921706a
#
_entry.id   e5e23185c2d912f2f296b76fb921706a
#
_cell.length_a   1.000
_cell.length_b   1.000
_cell.length_c   1.000
_cell.angle_alpha   90.00
_cell.angle_beta   90.00
_cell.angle_gamma   90.00
#
_symmetry.space_group_name_H-M   'P 1'
#
loop_
_entity.id
_entity.type
_entity.pdbx_description
1 polymer ?
#
loop_
_entity_poly.entity_id
_entity_poly.type
_entity_poly.pdbx_seq_one_letter_code
_entity_poly.pdbx_strand_id
1 'polypeptide(L)'
;MAAGSSGQPPKVAVLMGGPSAEREVSLVSGRECAEALRVAGYHVIPLDAGTDLPARLLEAAPDVIFNALHGRWGEDGCVQGLLEWMRIPYTHSGVLASALAMDKERAKAAYVAAGLPVVPSMLAARDEVRRRHVMPPPYVVKPYNEGSSVGVYLVTDGTNGPPQLDAQMPATVMVEAFVPGRELTVAVLGDRALCVTDILTDGWYDYDAKYRPGGSRHVCPAELPPEITAACLDYALRAHRALGCRGLSRTDFRWDEPRGLAGLVLLETNTQPGMTPTSLAPEQALAQGIDFPALCRWLVEDASCDR
;
A
#
# COMPACT_ATOMS: atom_id res chain seq x y z
N MET A 1 -7.97 24.52 -8.68
CA MET A 1 -8.82 25.25 -7.73
C MET A 1 -10.15 25.56 -8.40
N ALA A 2 -11.18 24.81 -8.08
CA ALA A 2 -12.56 25.16 -8.41
C ALA A 2 -13.32 25.26 -7.09
N ALA A 3 -13.34 26.48 -6.50
CA ALA A 3 -14.23 26.78 -5.40
C ALA A 3 -15.66 26.74 -5.92
N GLY A 4 -16.42 25.73 -5.53
CA GLY A 4 -17.86 25.68 -5.75
C GLY A 4 -18.54 26.87 -5.10
N SER A 5 -19.29 27.61 -5.87
CA SER A 5 -20.00 28.85 -5.49
C SER A 5 -21.33 28.61 -4.76
N SER A 6 -21.50 27.51 -4.05
CA SER A 6 -22.63 27.27 -3.15
C SER A 6 -22.04 27.06 -1.75
N GLY A 7 -22.53 27.80 -0.74
CA GLY A 7 -22.08 27.72 0.65
C GLY A 7 -22.36 26.37 1.34
N GLN A 8 -22.48 25.31 0.59
CA GLN A 8 -22.57 23.93 1.07
C GLN A 8 -21.19 23.27 1.02
N PRO A 9 -20.85 22.44 2.01
CA PRO A 9 -19.61 21.67 2.01
C PRO A 9 -19.55 20.74 0.81
N PRO A 10 -18.34 20.48 0.22
CA PRO A 10 -18.19 19.55 -0.88
C PRO A 10 -18.75 18.16 -0.56
N LYS A 11 -19.38 17.54 -1.56
CA LYS A 11 -19.94 16.21 -1.47
C LYS A 11 -18.87 15.18 -1.78
N VAL A 12 -18.46 14.40 -0.78
CA VAL A 12 -17.43 13.37 -0.90
C VAL A 12 -18.06 11.99 -0.90
N ALA A 13 -17.89 11.23 -1.99
CA ALA A 13 -18.24 9.82 -1.97
C ALA A 13 -17.04 9.01 -1.48
N VAL A 14 -17.24 8.20 -0.45
CA VAL A 14 -16.21 7.29 0.10
C VAL A 14 -16.45 5.90 -0.49
N LEU A 15 -15.57 5.47 -1.40
CA LEU A 15 -15.62 4.13 -1.97
C LEU A 15 -15.04 3.14 -0.96
N MET A 16 -15.79 2.07 -0.69
CA MET A 16 -15.41 1.00 0.25
C MET A 16 -15.91 -0.36 -0.22
N GLY A 17 -15.50 -1.43 0.44
CA GLY A 17 -15.94 -2.79 0.12
C GLY A 17 -15.29 -3.30 -1.16
N GLY A 18 -16.09 -3.40 -2.22
CA GLY A 18 -15.61 -3.92 -3.50
C GLY A 18 -15.48 -5.45 -3.55
N PRO A 19 -15.10 -6.02 -4.72
CA PRO A 19 -15.09 -7.47 -4.92
C PRO A 19 -13.74 -8.15 -4.59
N SER A 20 -12.76 -7.42 -4.02
CA SER A 20 -11.45 -7.98 -3.70
C SER A 20 -11.48 -8.88 -2.46
N ALA A 21 -10.44 -9.69 -2.28
CA ALA A 21 -10.24 -10.48 -1.07
C ALA A 21 -10.07 -9.60 0.20
N GLU A 22 -9.75 -8.30 0.01
CA GLU A 22 -9.56 -7.31 1.08
C GLU A 22 -10.85 -6.50 1.40
N ARG A 23 -12.01 -6.99 0.94
CA ARG A 23 -13.30 -6.33 1.13
C ARG A 23 -13.57 -5.88 2.56
N GLU A 24 -13.36 -6.75 3.54
CA GLU A 24 -13.65 -6.44 4.95
C GLU A 24 -12.73 -5.32 5.49
N VAL A 25 -11.47 -5.33 5.10
CA VAL A 25 -10.51 -4.27 5.44
C VAL A 25 -10.96 -2.94 4.83
N SER A 26 -11.39 -2.96 3.57
CA SER A 26 -11.90 -1.79 2.87
C SER A 26 -13.18 -1.23 3.50
N LEU A 27 -14.09 -2.09 3.96
CA LEU A 27 -15.30 -1.67 4.67
C LEU A 27 -14.98 -0.99 6.01
N VAL A 28 -13.96 -1.47 6.74
CA VAL A 28 -13.51 -0.83 7.98
C VAL A 28 -12.87 0.51 7.67
N SER A 29 -11.87 0.56 6.80
CA SER A 29 -11.19 1.80 6.39
C SER A 29 -12.19 2.85 5.90
N GLY A 30 -13.14 2.44 5.04
CA GLY A 30 -14.12 3.35 4.47
C GLY A 30 -15.08 3.94 5.50
N ARG A 31 -15.52 3.16 6.51
CA ARG A 31 -16.35 3.68 7.60
C ARG A 31 -15.61 4.70 8.46
N GLU A 32 -14.35 4.41 8.82
CA GLU A 32 -13.51 5.31 9.60
C GLU A 32 -13.22 6.61 8.85
N CYS A 33 -12.87 6.53 7.56
CA CYS A 33 -12.66 7.70 6.71
C CYS A 33 -13.95 8.51 6.54
N ALA A 34 -15.10 7.85 6.35
CA ALA A 34 -16.37 8.54 6.22
C ALA A 34 -16.74 9.33 7.47
N GLU A 35 -16.47 8.77 8.66
CA GLU A 35 -16.71 9.45 9.92
C GLU A 35 -15.73 10.61 10.13
N ALA A 36 -14.45 10.41 9.85
CA ALA A 36 -13.43 11.45 9.92
C ALA A 36 -13.76 12.64 9.01
N LEU A 37 -14.25 12.38 7.78
CA LEU A 37 -14.64 13.43 6.85
C LEU A 37 -15.91 14.16 7.29
N ARG A 38 -16.88 13.49 7.95
CA ARG A 38 -18.03 14.18 8.57
C ARG A 38 -17.59 15.12 9.69
N VAL A 39 -16.69 14.66 10.56
CA VAL A 39 -16.07 15.49 11.60
C VAL A 39 -15.34 16.68 10.97
N ALA A 40 -14.69 16.47 9.82
CA ALA A 40 -14.03 17.53 9.06
C ALA A 40 -14.99 18.49 8.32
N GLY A 41 -16.31 18.24 8.37
CA GLY A 41 -17.35 19.14 7.84
C GLY A 41 -17.78 18.85 6.40
N TYR A 42 -17.43 17.70 5.82
CA TYR A 42 -17.87 17.32 4.48
C TYR A 42 -19.26 16.67 4.47
N HIS A 43 -19.96 16.79 3.34
CA HIS A 43 -21.14 15.99 3.08
C HIS A 43 -20.71 14.62 2.52
N VAL A 44 -20.81 13.56 3.32
CA VAL A 44 -20.24 12.25 3.02
C VAL A 44 -21.28 11.24 2.57
N ILE A 45 -21.03 10.59 1.42
CA ILE A 45 -21.83 9.50 0.85
C ILE A 45 -20.97 8.22 0.85
N PRO A 46 -21.22 7.26 1.77
CA PRO A 46 -20.56 5.95 1.70
C PRO A 46 -21.11 5.13 0.51
N LEU A 47 -20.22 4.60 -0.32
CA LEU A 47 -20.57 3.76 -1.47
C LEU A 47 -19.80 2.42 -1.42
N ASP A 48 -20.52 1.32 -1.24
CA ASP A 48 -19.95 -0.02 -1.43
C ASP A 48 -19.79 -0.28 -2.94
N ALA A 49 -18.56 -0.48 -3.40
CA ALA A 49 -18.21 -0.54 -4.82
C ALA A 49 -18.57 -1.91 -5.42
N GLY A 50 -19.67 -1.96 -6.16
CA GLY A 50 -20.11 -3.10 -6.96
C GLY A 50 -19.95 -2.86 -8.46
N THR A 51 -20.46 -3.78 -9.26
CA THR A 51 -20.50 -3.67 -10.73
C THR A 51 -21.38 -2.52 -11.23
N ASP A 52 -22.25 -2.03 -10.40
CA ASP A 52 -23.13 -0.88 -10.61
C ASP A 52 -22.50 0.47 -10.22
N LEU A 53 -21.23 0.47 -9.79
CA LEU A 53 -20.54 1.68 -9.32
C LEU A 53 -20.69 2.89 -10.27
N PRO A 54 -20.53 2.76 -11.60
CA PRO A 54 -20.68 3.91 -12.49
C PRO A 54 -22.08 4.56 -12.41
N ALA A 55 -23.14 3.76 -12.35
CA ALA A 55 -24.50 4.27 -12.24
C ALA A 55 -24.73 4.99 -10.90
N ARG A 56 -24.23 4.40 -9.80
CA ARG A 56 -24.34 4.99 -8.46
C ARG A 56 -23.55 6.30 -8.32
N LEU A 57 -22.40 6.42 -9.00
CA LEU A 57 -21.64 7.66 -9.04
C LEU A 57 -22.38 8.76 -9.81
N LEU A 58 -23.03 8.42 -10.91
CA LEU A 58 -23.86 9.38 -11.66
C LEU A 58 -25.06 9.86 -10.83
N GLU A 59 -25.72 8.95 -10.11
CA GLU A 59 -26.85 9.30 -9.22
C GLU A 59 -26.39 10.14 -8.02
N ALA A 60 -25.28 9.73 -7.37
CA ALA A 60 -24.75 10.44 -6.22
C ALA A 60 -24.19 11.81 -6.59
N ALA A 61 -23.66 11.98 -7.82
CA ALA A 61 -23.02 13.20 -8.31
C ALA A 61 -22.07 13.83 -7.27
N PRO A 62 -21.01 13.13 -6.83
CA PRO A 62 -20.07 13.66 -5.86
C PRO A 62 -19.12 14.68 -6.50
N ASP A 63 -18.64 15.64 -5.70
CA ASP A 63 -17.60 16.57 -6.11
C ASP A 63 -16.21 15.92 -6.09
N VAL A 64 -16.00 14.97 -5.15
CA VAL A 64 -14.72 14.26 -4.93
C VAL A 64 -14.97 12.82 -4.49
N ILE A 65 -14.09 11.92 -4.91
CA ILE A 65 -14.05 10.55 -4.42
C ILE A 65 -12.92 10.39 -3.39
N PHE A 66 -13.26 9.90 -2.22
CA PHE A 66 -12.29 9.32 -1.31
C PHE A 66 -12.21 7.82 -1.58
N ASN A 67 -11.10 7.36 -2.16
CA ASN A 67 -10.90 5.94 -2.43
C ASN A 67 -10.37 5.24 -1.18
N ALA A 68 -11.17 4.37 -0.56
CA ALA A 68 -10.80 3.50 0.55
C ALA A 68 -10.92 2.01 0.17
N LEU A 69 -10.89 1.71 -1.14
CA LEU A 69 -10.82 0.34 -1.63
C LEU A 69 -9.40 -0.22 -1.42
N HIS A 70 -9.29 -1.52 -1.17
CA HIS A 70 -8.01 -2.22 -1.03
C HIS A 70 -7.93 -3.41 -1.98
N GLY A 71 -6.69 -3.74 -2.37
CA GLY A 71 -6.41 -4.84 -3.26
C GLY A 71 -6.84 -4.60 -4.70
N ARG A 72 -7.04 -5.70 -5.42
CA ARG A 72 -7.44 -5.65 -6.83
C ARG A 72 -8.71 -4.84 -7.04
N TRP A 73 -8.78 -4.12 -8.16
CA TRP A 73 -9.81 -3.16 -8.58
C TRP A 73 -9.74 -1.81 -7.85
N GLY A 74 -9.25 -1.77 -6.61
CA GLY A 74 -9.20 -0.57 -5.78
C GLY A 74 -7.88 0.19 -5.88
N GLU A 75 -6.75 -0.53 -6.00
CA GLU A 75 -5.40 0.04 -5.96
C GLU A 75 -4.50 -0.41 -7.14
N ASP A 76 -5.10 -0.96 -8.21
CA ASP A 76 -4.40 -1.48 -9.39
C ASP A 76 -4.59 -0.62 -10.67
N GLY A 77 -5.21 0.54 -10.55
CA GLY A 77 -5.49 1.44 -11.66
C GLY A 77 -6.90 1.29 -12.26
N CYS A 78 -7.65 0.24 -11.90
CA CYS A 78 -8.97 -0.02 -12.52
C CYS A 78 -10.01 1.02 -12.10
N VAL A 79 -10.23 1.25 -10.80
CA VAL A 79 -11.17 2.27 -10.34
C VAL A 79 -10.69 3.67 -10.70
N GLN A 80 -9.38 3.90 -10.64
CA GLN A 80 -8.78 5.17 -11.04
C GLN A 80 -9.10 5.50 -12.51
N GLY A 81 -8.98 4.52 -13.41
CA GLY A 81 -9.33 4.67 -14.83
C GLY A 81 -10.82 4.98 -15.06
N LEU A 82 -11.72 4.39 -14.28
CA LEU A 82 -13.14 4.73 -14.30
C LEU A 82 -13.35 6.19 -13.89
N LEU A 83 -12.72 6.63 -12.80
CA LEU A 83 -12.87 7.99 -12.25
C LEU A 83 -12.28 9.05 -13.19
N GLU A 84 -11.14 8.77 -13.84
CA GLU A 84 -10.58 9.61 -14.90
C GLU A 84 -11.55 9.78 -16.08
N TRP A 85 -12.15 8.68 -16.55
CA TRP A 85 -13.13 8.71 -17.61
C TRP A 85 -14.38 9.52 -17.25
N MET A 86 -14.82 9.41 -15.98
CA MET A 86 -15.95 10.16 -15.46
C MET A 86 -15.63 11.60 -15.08
N ARG A 87 -14.34 12.01 -15.11
CA ARG A 87 -13.86 13.33 -14.70
C ARG A 87 -14.24 13.69 -13.26
N ILE A 88 -14.23 12.72 -12.36
CA ILE A 88 -14.48 12.94 -10.94
C ILE A 88 -13.14 12.92 -10.21
N PRO A 89 -12.72 14.02 -9.55
CA PRO A 89 -11.50 14.07 -8.76
C PRO A 89 -11.47 13.00 -7.68
N TYR A 90 -10.30 12.40 -7.45
CA TYR A 90 -10.18 11.31 -6.47
C TYR A 90 -8.84 11.39 -5.70
N THR A 91 -8.87 10.80 -4.49
CA THR A 91 -7.71 10.76 -3.59
C THR A 91 -6.68 9.72 -4.03
N HIS A 92 -5.46 9.84 -3.52
CA HIS A 92 -4.33 8.93 -3.74
C HIS A 92 -3.79 8.92 -5.18
N SER A 93 -3.04 7.89 -5.52
CA SER A 93 -2.31 7.78 -6.78
C SER A 93 -3.22 7.51 -7.97
N GLY A 94 -2.74 7.90 -9.15
CA GLY A 94 -3.46 7.74 -10.41
C GLY A 94 -3.29 6.36 -11.04
N VAL A 95 -3.79 6.22 -12.27
CA VAL A 95 -3.88 4.95 -13.01
C VAL A 95 -2.52 4.27 -13.14
N LEU A 96 -1.52 4.99 -13.67
CA LEU A 96 -0.20 4.40 -13.96
C LEU A 96 0.54 4.02 -12.68
N ALA A 97 0.56 4.91 -11.69
CA ALA A 97 1.26 4.67 -10.42
C ALA A 97 0.66 3.49 -9.68
N SER A 98 -0.67 3.39 -9.60
CA SER A 98 -1.39 2.27 -8.99
C SER A 98 -1.10 0.95 -9.70
N ALA A 99 -1.16 0.93 -11.04
CA ALA A 99 -0.86 -0.28 -11.82
C ALA A 99 0.60 -0.73 -11.69
N LEU A 100 1.56 0.22 -11.66
CA LEU A 100 2.98 -0.10 -11.48
C LEU A 100 3.26 -0.63 -10.07
N ALA A 101 2.70 0.01 -9.04
CA ALA A 101 2.92 -0.40 -7.65
C ALA A 101 2.35 -1.79 -7.36
N MET A 102 1.19 -2.13 -7.92
CA MET A 102 0.57 -3.45 -7.76
C MET A 102 1.42 -4.57 -8.39
N ASP A 103 2.13 -4.31 -9.48
CA ASP A 103 3.03 -5.26 -10.15
C ASP A 103 4.45 -5.14 -9.57
N LYS A 104 4.80 -6.02 -8.63
CA LYS A 104 6.09 -5.99 -7.92
C LYS A 104 7.31 -6.08 -8.84
N GLU A 105 7.20 -6.78 -9.97
CA GLU A 105 8.29 -6.86 -10.97
C GLU A 105 8.53 -5.50 -11.62
N ARG A 106 7.46 -4.84 -12.06
CA ARG A 106 7.52 -3.52 -12.70
C ARG A 106 7.89 -2.43 -11.70
N ALA A 107 7.37 -2.49 -10.48
CA ALA A 107 7.74 -1.58 -9.39
C ALA A 107 9.24 -1.66 -9.10
N LYS A 108 9.79 -2.87 -8.97
CA LYS A 108 11.23 -3.07 -8.75
C LYS A 108 12.09 -2.55 -9.90
N ALA A 109 11.64 -2.72 -11.15
CA ALA A 109 12.34 -2.14 -12.30
C ALA A 109 12.42 -0.61 -12.21
N ALA A 110 11.31 0.05 -11.79
CA ALA A 110 11.30 1.50 -11.57
C ALA A 110 12.22 1.91 -10.40
N TYR A 111 12.25 1.16 -9.30
CA TYR A 111 13.16 1.43 -8.19
C TYR A 111 14.63 1.30 -8.59
N VAL A 112 14.99 0.24 -9.32
CA VAL A 112 16.35 0.04 -9.82
C VAL A 112 16.76 1.19 -10.74
N ALA A 113 15.88 1.63 -11.66
CA ALA A 113 16.12 2.76 -12.52
C ALA A 113 16.32 4.08 -11.74
N ALA A 114 15.67 4.20 -10.57
CA ALA A 114 15.87 5.31 -9.65
C ALA A 114 17.10 5.14 -8.72
N GLY A 115 17.90 4.06 -8.87
CA GLY A 115 19.06 3.78 -8.04
C GLY A 115 18.73 3.41 -6.59
N LEU A 116 17.56 2.79 -6.37
CA LEU A 116 17.14 2.32 -5.05
C LEU A 116 17.53 0.84 -4.84
N PRO A 117 17.96 0.46 -3.64
CA PRO A 117 18.30 -0.93 -3.32
C PRO A 117 17.02 -1.78 -3.20
N VAL A 118 16.94 -2.83 -3.98
CA VAL A 118 15.82 -3.79 -3.95
C VAL A 118 16.31 -5.19 -3.65
N VAL A 119 15.42 -6.01 -3.11
CA VAL A 119 15.71 -7.43 -2.90
C VAL A 119 15.85 -8.14 -4.24
N PRO A 120 16.91 -8.93 -4.48
CA PRO A 120 17.03 -9.74 -5.68
C PRO A 120 15.83 -10.68 -5.84
N SER A 121 15.22 -10.67 -7.01
CA SER A 121 14.03 -11.47 -7.30
C SER A 121 13.97 -11.90 -8.76
N MET A 122 13.12 -12.89 -9.05
CA MET A 122 12.81 -13.35 -10.39
C MET A 122 11.37 -13.83 -10.48
N LEU A 123 10.77 -13.77 -11.65
CA LEU A 123 9.53 -14.47 -11.95
C LEU A 123 9.85 -15.89 -12.39
N ALA A 124 9.07 -16.84 -11.89
CA ALA A 124 9.18 -18.26 -12.24
C ALA A 124 7.79 -18.89 -12.41
N ALA A 125 7.71 -19.96 -13.20
CA ALA A 125 6.50 -20.75 -13.27
C ALA A 125 6.27 -21.46 -11.91
N ARG A 126 5.06 -21.36 -11.34
CA ARG A 126 4.69 -22.04 -10.09
C ARG A 126 5.06 -23.52 -10.12
N ASP A 127 4.77 -24.22 -11.22
CA ASP A 127 5.02 -25.66 -11.36
C ASP A 127 6.51 -26.00 -11.45
N GLU A 128 7.38 -25.05 -11.87
CA GLU A 128 8.82 -25.20 -11.81
C GLU A 128 9.31 -25.09 -10.36
N VAL A 129 8.85 -24.06 -9.62
CA VAL A 129 9.18 -23.84 -8.20
C VAL A 129 8.76 -25.05 -7.35
N ARG A 130 7.65 -25.70 -7.67
CA ARG A 130 7.19 -26.93 -6.99
C ARG A 130 8.07 -28.15 -7.27
N ARG A 131 8.86 -28.15 -8.34
CA ARG A 131 9.71 -29.30 -8.73
C ARG A 131 11.16 -29.15 -8.30
N ARG A 132 11.66 -27.92 -8.24
CA ARG A 132 13.05 -27.62 -7.88
C ARG A 132 13.20 -26.25 -7.25
N HIS A 133 14.25 -26.07 -6.48
CA HIS A 133 14.67 -24.72 -6.08
C HIS A 133 15.13 -23.93 -7.32
N VAL A 134 14.54 -22.78 -7.56
CA VAL A 134 14.93 -21.88 -8.66
C VAL A 134 15.91 -20.79 -8.17
N MET A 135 16.08 -20.69 -6.86
CA MET A 135 17.01 -19.81 -6.17
C MET A 135 17.58 -20.57 -4.96
N PRO A 136 18.84 -20.31 -4.54
CA PRO A 136 19.37 -20.88 -3.30
C PRO A 136 18.55 -20.40 -2.08
N PRO A 137 18.15 -21.29 -1.15
CA PRO A 137 17.57 -20.89 0.12
C PRO A 137 18.54 -20.02 0.96
N PRO A 138 18.02 -19.13 1.85
CA PRO A 138 16.61 -18.90 2.09
C PRO A 138 15.98 -17.93 1.08
N TYR A 139 14.72 -18.17 0.70
CA TYR A 139 13.97 -17.30 -0.21
C TYR A 139 12.47 -17.30 0.09
N VAL A 140 11.76 -16.33 -0.46
CA VAL A 140 10.32 -16.16 -0.35
C VAL A 140 9.67 -16.42 -1.72
N VAL A 141 8.54 -17.13 -1.74
CA VAL A 141 7.69 -17.27 -2.93
C VAL A 141 6.37 -16.56 -2.65
N LYS A 142 5.96 -15.69 -3.55
CA LYS A 142 4.72 -14.89 -3.38
C LYS A 142 4.07 -14.58 -4.74
N PRO A 143 2.77 -14.27 -4.79
CA PRO A 143 2.17 -13.63 -5.95
C PRO A 143 2.89 -12.30 -6.25
N TYR A 144 3.12 -12.00 -7.53
CA TYR A 144 3.84 -10.76 -7.88
C TYR A 144 2.91 -9.55 -8.04
N ASN A 145 1.59 -9.77 -8.16
CA ASN A 145 0.57 -8.77 -8.45
C ASN A 145 -0.66 -8.85 -7.50
N GLU A 146 -0.44 -9.27 -6.26
CA GLU A 146 -1.46 -9.30 -5.21
C GLU A 146 -0.95 -8.60 -3.95
N GLY A 147 -1.90 -8.15 -3.11
CA GLY A 147 -1.64 -7.44 -1.86
C GLY A 147 -1.68 -8.33 -0.61
N SER A 148 -1.59 -7.70 0.56
CA SER A 148 -1.87 -8.25 1.91
C SER A 148 -1.13 -9.53 2.33
N SER A 149 0.05 -9.81 1.79
CA SER A 149 0.84 -11.00 2.14
C SER A 149 0.09 -12.35 1.95
N VAL A 150 -0.94 -12.39 1.13
CA VAL A 150 -1.67 -13.62 0.82
C VAL A 150 -0.79 -14.52 -0.05
N GLY A 151 -0.70 -15.81 0.28
CA GLY A 151 0.06 -16.79 -0.50
C GLY A 151 1.58 -16.63 -0.43
N VAL A 152 2.13 -16.11 0.67
CA VAL A 152 3.56 -15.98 0.90
C VAL A 152 4.12 -17.25 1.54
N TYR A 153 5.17 -17.83 0.93
CA TYR A 153 5.85 -19.03 1.41
C TYR A 153 7.32 -18.72 1.68
N LEU A 154 7.78 -18.97 2.90
CA LEU A 154 9.19 -18.87 3.27
C LEU A 154 9.86 -20.24 3.11
N VAL A 155 10.93 -20.29 2.33
CA VAL A 155 11.80 -21.45 2.19
C VAL A 155 13.09 -21.16 2.95
N THR A 156 13.32 -21.91 4.05
CA THR A 156 14.45 -21.71 4.95
C THR A 156 15.68 -22.54 4.56
N ASP A 157 16.84 -22.20 5.12
CA ASP A 157 18.03 -23.03 5.01
C ASP A 157 17.77 -24.44 5.54
N GLY A 158 18.32 -25.44 4.85
CA GLY A 158 18.16 -26.85 5.23
C GLY A 158 16.81 -27.47 4.86
N THR A 159 15.93 -26.73 4.16
CA THR A 159 14.70 -27.30 3.62
C THR A 159 15.02 -28.38 2.57
N ASN A 160 14.63 -29.64 2.86
CA ASN A 160 14.79 -30.74 1.95
C ASN A 160 13.69 -30.69 0.86
N GLY A 161 14.05 -30.19 -0.30
CA GLY A 161 13.18 -30.13 -1.47
C GLY A 161 12.42 -28.81 -1.65
N PRO A 162 11.77 -28.64 -2.82
CA PRO A 162 11.08 -27.41 -3.19
C PRO A 162 9.81 -27.20 -2.36
N PRO A 163 9.30 -25.95 -2.25
CA PRO A 163 8.11 -25.62 -1.47
C PRO A 163 6.85 -26.26 -2.07
N GLN A 164 5.95 -26.69 -1.19
CA GLN A 164 4.62 -27.18 -1.58
C GLN A 164 3.65 -26.02 -1.71
N LEU A 165 3.68 -25.36 -2.87
CA LEU A 165 2.80 -24.22 -3.15
C LEU A 165 1.36 -24.68 -3.40
N ASP A 166 0.39 -23.87 -2.93
CA ASP A 166 -1.03 -24.10 -3.22
C ASP A 166 -1.28 -24.10 -4.74
N ALA A 167 -2.15 -24.99 -5.18
CA ALA A 167 -2.58 -25.08 -6.57
C ALA A 167 -3.35 -23.82 -7.04
N GLN A 168 -3.94 -23.07 -6.11
CA GLN A 168 -4.65 -21.83 -6.38
C GLN A 168 -3.72 -20.63 -6.58
N MET A 169 -2.42 -20.72 -6.21
CA MET A 169 -1.46 -19.68 -6.54
C MET A 169 -1.40 -19.42 -8.05
N PRO A 170 -1.13 -18.17 -8.47
CA PRO A 170 -0.96 -17.82 -9.88
C PRO A 170 0.04 -18.75 -10.61
N ALA A 171 -0.17 -18.96 -11.91
CA ALA A 171 0.74 -19.78 -12.73
C ALA A 171 2.17 -19.22 -12.77
N THR A 172 2.32 -17.91 -12.60
CA THR A 172 3.61 -17.21 -12.44
C THR A 172 3.68 -16.64 -11.04
N VAL A 173 4.80 -16.86 -10.36
CA VAL A 173 5.08 -16.40 -9.00
C VAL A 173 6.40 -15.62 -8.96
N MET A 174 6.54 -14.72 -8.00
CA MET A 174 7.82 -14.08 -7.69
C MET A 174 8.57 -14.95 -6.67
N VAL A 175 9.84 -15.21 -6.96
CA VAL A 175 10.80 -15.80 -6.02
C VAL A 175 11.81 -14.71 -5.67
N GLU A 176 11.98 -14.44 -4.39
CA GLU A 176 12.72 -13.31 -3.87
C GLU A 176 13.67 -13.77 -2.75
N ALA A 177 14.92 -13.31 -2.75
CA ALA A 177 15.85 -13.63 -1.70
C ALA A 177 15.31 -13.21 -0.32
N PHE A 178 15.45 -14.06 0.69
CA PHE A 178 15.04 -13.70 2.04
C PHE A 178 16.05 -12.72 2.66
N VAL A 179 15.54 -11.63 3.21
CA VAL A 179 16.34 -10.65 3.97
C VAL A 179 15.93 -10.74 5.44
N PRO A 180 16.84 -11.17 6.33
CA PRO A 180 16.56 -11.22 7.77
C PRO A 180 16.49 -9.82 8.37
N GLY A 181 16.23 -9.75 9.68
CA GLY A 181 16.26 -8.51 10.45
C GLY A 181 14.90 -7.82 10.54
N ARG A 182 14.91 -6.49 10.64
CA ARG A 182 13.75 -5.67 10.98
C ARG A 182 12.89 -5.36 9.76
N GLU A 183 11.59 -5.21 10.01
CA GLU A 183 10.64 -4.73 9.02
C GLU A 183 10.29 -3.28 9.31
N LEU A 184 10.63 -2.38 8.38
CA LEU A 184 10.48 -0.95 8.52
C LEU A 184 9.51 -0.44 7.46
N THR A 185 8.78 0.62 7.78
CA THR A 185 7.88 1.25 6.82
C THR A 185 7.87 2.76 6.96
N VAL A 186 7.67 3.45 5.83
CA VAL A 186 7.59 4.91 5.76
C VAL A 186 6.43 5.33 4.88
N ALA A 187 5.55 6.16 5.42
CA ALA A 187 4.51 6.82 4.63
C ALA A 187 5.04 8.14 4.04
N VAL A 188 4.61 8.44 2.83
CA VAL A 188 4.85 9.69 2.12
C VAL A 188 3.52 10.38 1.90
N LEU A 189 3.39 11.63 2.36
CA LEU A 189 2.23 12.49 2.18
C LEU A 189 2.59 13.66 1.26
N GLY A 190 2.07 13.66 0.04
CA GLY A 190 2.47 14.60 -1.00
C GLY A 190 3.95 14.43 -1.39
N ASP A 191 4.77 15.39 -1.03
CA ASP A 191 6.21 15.42 -1.31
C ASP A 191 7.08 15.21 -0.04
N ARG A 192 6.46 14.81 1.09
CA ARG A 192 7.10 14.68 2.40
C ARG A 192 7.01 13.26 2.94
N ALA A 193 8.15 12.62 3.19
CA ALA A 193 8.22 11.41 4.01
C ALA A 193 7.93 11.77 5.48
N LEU A 194 7.08 10.99 6.16
CA LEU A 194 6.61 11.30 7.51
C LEU A 194 7.63 10.88 8.57
N CYS A 195 7.62 9.63 8.97
CA CYS A 195 8.61 9.04 9.87
C CYS A 195 8.75 7.54 9.59
N VAL A 196 9.73 6.91 10.21
CA VAL A 196 9.90 5.45 10.10
C VAL A 196 9.10 4.78 11.21
N THR A 197 8.36 3.73 10.88
CA THR A 197 7.78 2.81 11.86
C THR A 197 8.51 1.47 11.79
N ASP A 198 8.85 0.91 12.94
CA ASP A 198 9.36 -0.45 13.09
C ASP A 198 8.19 -1.38 13.43
N ILE A 199 8.04 -2.45 12.65
CA ILE A 199 6.98 -3.42 12.78
C ILE A 199 7.54 -4.65 13.48
N LEU A 200 7.14 -4.85 14.75
CA LEU A 200 7.59 -5.95 15.57
C LEU A 200 6.54 -7.06 15.58
N THR A 201 6.95 -8.26 15.20
CA THR A 201 6.10 -9.47 15.18
C THR A 201 6.82 -10.63 15.87
N ASP A 202 6.07 -11.54 16.48
CA ASP A 202 6.61 -12.77 17.05
C ASP A 202 6.95 -13.83 15.98
N GLY A 203 6.83 -13.47 14.70
CA GLY A 203 7.08 -14.35 13.57
C GLY A 203 7.09 -13.58 12.24
N TRP A 204 6.51 -14.19 11.21
CA TRP A 204 6.38 -13.55 9.90
C TRP A 204 5.22 -12.55 9.90
N TYR A 205 5.41 -11.37 9.30
CA TYR A 205 4.36 -10.34 9.14
C TYR A 205 3.41 -10.74 8.01
N ASP A 206 2.59 -11.76 8.25
CA ASP A 206 1.57 -12.26 7.35
C ASP A 206 0.23 -11.51 7.47
N TYR A 207 -0.80 -12.00 6.79
CA TYR A 207 -2.15 -11.44 6.83
C TYR A 207 -2.72 -11.39 8.25
N ASP A 208 -2.53 -12.46 9.02
CA ASP A 208 -3.02 -12.54 10.40
C ASP A 208 -2.28 -11.54 11.31
N ALA A 209 -0.97 -11.40 11.16
CA ALA A 209 -0.16 -10.44 11.90
C ALA A 209 -0.55 -8.98 11.56
N LYS A 210 -1.03 -8.72 10.33
CA LYS A 210 -1.47 -7.38 9.90
C LYS A 210 -2.82 -6.96 10.45
N TYR A 211 -3.76 -7.90 10.58
CA TYR A 211 -5.18 -7.57 10.80
C TYR A 211 -5.79 -8.14 12.08
N ARG A 212 -5.13 -9.09 12.77
CA ARG A 212 -5.59 -9.55 14.08
C ARG A 212 -5.19 -8.59 15.20
N PRO A 213 -6.07 -8.32 16.16
CA PRO A 213 -5.69 -7.56 17.35
C PRO A 213 -4.49 -8.20 18.08
N GLY A 214 -3.41 -7.43 18.26
CA GLY A 214 -2.17 -7.93 18.88
C GLY A 214 -1.27 -8.77 17.98
N GLY A 215 -1.54 -8.87 16.67
CA GLY A 215 -0.71 -9.60 15.70
C GLY A 215 0.64 -8.93 15.42
N SER A 216 0.73 -7.62 15.62
CA SER A 216 1.97 -6.84 15.52
C SER A 216 1.98 -5.71 16.56
N ARG A 217 3.17 -5.24 16.87
CA ARG A 217 3.41 -4.04 17.68
C ARG A 217 4.22 -3.04 16.84
N HIS A 218 3.82 -1.78 16.88
CA HIS A 218 4.49 -0.71 16.14
C HIS A 218 5.31 0.16 17.10
N VAL A 219 6.50 0.57 16.65
CA VAL A 219 7.30 1.61 17.30
C VAL A 219 7.39 2.78 16.32
N CYS A 220 6.65 3.83 16.60
CA CYS A 220 6.53 5.02 15.74
C CYS A 220 6.73 6.30 16.55
N PRO A 221 7.76 7.11 16.28
CA PRO A 221 8.89 6.85 15.38
C PRO A 221 9.79 5.69 15.85
N ALA A 222 10.39 4.99 14.88
CA ALA A 222 11.30 3.88 15.14
C ALA A 222 12.62 4.35 15.77
N GLU A 223 13.16 3.55 16.71
CA GLU A 223 14.48 3.75 17.26
C GLU A 223 15.55 3.11 16.36
N LEU A 224 16.20 3.93 15.53
CA LEU A 224 17.18 3.51 14.50
C LEU A 224 18.42 4.39 14.53
N PRO A 225 19.56 3.91 14.02
CA PRO A 225 20.70 4.76 13.71
C PRO A 225 20.28 5.91 12.77
N PRO A 226 20.78 7.15 13.00
CA PRO A 226 20.37 8.31 12.20
C PRO A 226 20.55 8.13 10.69
N GLU A 227 21.59 7.42 10.25
CA GLU A 227 21.87 7.11 8.86
C GLU A 227 20.80 6.19 8.23
N ILE A 228 20.30 5.20 8.99
CA ILE A 228 19.23 4.29 8.53
C ILE A 228 17.91 5.04 8.44
N THR A 229 17.59 5.86 9.47
CA THR A 229 16.40 6.72 9.43
C THR A 229 16.41 7.62 8.20
N ALA A 230 17.54 8.32 7.96
CA ALA A 230 17.66 9.21 6.81
C ALA A 230 17.52 8.47 5.48
N ALA A 231 18.13 7.28 5.36
CA ALA A 231 18.00 6.45 4.17
C ALA A 231 16.58 5.94 3.93
N CYS A 232 15.88 5.48 4.97
CA CYS A 232 14.47 5.07 4.85
C CYS A 232 13.58 6.19 4.33
N LEU A 233 13.74 7.41 4.87
CA LEU A 233 12.97 8.58 4.45
C LEU A 233 13.29 8.99 3.00
N ASP A 234 14.57 9.04 2.62
CA ASP A 234 15.01 9.33 1.25
C ASP A 234 14.50 8.27 0.25
N TYR A 235 14.67 7.00 0.58
CA TYR A 235 14.28 5.90 -0.30
C TYR A 235 12.76 5.85 -0.50
N ALA A 236 11.97 6.07 0.55
CA ALA A 236 10.51 6.12 0.44
C ALA A 236 10.05 7.27 -0.47
N LEU A 237 10.63 8.47 -0.30
CA LEU A 237 10.29 9.62 -1.13
C LEU A 237 10.70 9.41 -2.58
N ARG A 238 11.86 8.82 -2.83
CA ARG A 238 12.34 8.49 -4.19
C ARG A 238 11.51 7.38 -4.83
N ALA A 239 11.09 6.35 -4.07
CA ALA A 239 10.20 5.30 -4.55
C ALA A 239 8.83 5.85 -4.94
N HIS A 240 8.24 6.70 -4.08
CA HIS A 240 7.01 7.44 -4.36
C HIS A 240 7.09 8.20 -5.69
N ARG A 241 8.17 8.95 -5.90
CA ARG A 241 8.40 9.72 -7.13
C ARG A 241 8.68 8.85 -8.35
N ALA A 242 9.44 7.75 -8.18
CA ALA A 242 9.78 6.85 -9.27
C ALA A 242 8.57 6.13 -9.86
N LEU A 243 7.56 5.84 -9.03
CA LEU A 243 6.28 5.28 -9.48
C LEU A 243 5.30 6.33 -9.98
N GLY A 244 5.56 7.63 -9.76
CA GLY A 244 4.62 8.70 -10.04
C GLY A 244 3.45 8.73 -9.05
N CYS A 245 3.68 8.27 -7.82
CA CYS A 245 2.68 8.33 -6.77
C CYS A 245 2.34 9.76 -6.38
N ARG A 246 1.18 9.92 -5.74
CA ARG A 246 0.68 11.19 -5.23
C ARG A 246 -0.28 10.92 -4.06
N GLY A 247 -0.70 11.96 -3.35
CA GLY A 247 -1.49 11.81 -2.15
C GLY A 247 -0.70 11.12 -1.05
N LEU A 248 -1.19 9.98 -0.59
CA LEU A 248 -0.55 9.15 0.43
C LEU A 248 -0.07 7.84 -0.18
N SER A 249 1.17 7.47 0.09
CA SER A 249 1.71 6.13 -0.18
C SER A 249 2.49 5.62 1.03
N ARG A 250 2.80 4.32 1.06
CA ARG A 250 3.63 3.70 2.10
C ARG A 250 4.62 2.74 1.47
N THR A 251 5.90 2.92 1.77
CA THR A 251 6.99 2.07 1.29
C THR A 251 7.49 1.19 2.41
N ASP A 252 7.57 -0.12 2.15
CA ASP A 252 7.95 -1.15 3.10
C ASP A 252 9.39 -1.64 2.81
N PHE A 253 10.17 -1.85 3.88
CA PHE A 253 11.59 -2.20 3.83
C PHE A 253 11.91 -3.42 4.68
N ARG A 254 13.01 -4.09 4.34
CA ARG A 254 13.72 -5.01 5.25
C ARG A 254 15.10 -4.43 5.54
N TRP A 255 15.53 -4.56 6.80
CA TRP A 255 16.85 -4.13 7.22
C TRP A 255 17.60 -5.22 7.97
N ASP A 256 18.64 -5.76 7.32
CA ASP A 256 19.62 -6.69 7.88
C ASP A 256 20.64 -5.86 8.68
N GLU A 257 20.38 -5.65 9.98
CA GLU A 257 21.16 -4.76 10.85
C GLU A 257 22.67 -5.00 10.82
N PRO A 258 23.19 -6.26 10.87
CA PRO A 258 24.63 -6.54 10.81
C PRO A 258 25.32 -5.99 9.57
N ARG A 259 24.59 -5.76 8.48
CA ARG A 259 25.12 -5.21 7.23
C ARG A 259 25.02 -3.68 7.13
N GLY A 260 24.56 -3.00 8.20
CA GLY A 260 24.38 -1.56 8.20
C GLY A 260 23.52 -1.06 7.04
N LEU A 261 23.91 0.04 6.42
CA LEU A 261 23.16 0.62 5.29
C LEU A 261 23.05 -0.32 4.08
N ALA A 262 24.05 -1.15 3.81
CA ALA A 262 24.01 -2.14 2.73
C ALA A 262 22.97 -3.27 2.96
N GLY A 263 22.47 -3.40 4.19
CA GLY A 263 21.41 -4.32 4.56
C GLY A 263 20.00 -3.76 4.41
N LEU A 264 19.85 -2.45 4.15
CA LEU A 264 18.55 -1.82 3.95
C LEU A 264 18.09 -1.99 2.51
N VAL A 265 16.96 -2.65 2.30
CA VAL A 265 16.38 -2.91 0.98
C VAL A 265 14.88 -2.63 0.96
N LEU A 266 14.40 -2.20 -0.19
CA LEU A 266 13.01 -1.87 -0.45
C LEU A 266 12.26 -3.11 -0.92
N LEU A 267 11.07 -3.35 -0.37
CA LEU A 267 10.18 -4.45 -0.75
C LEU A 267 9.15 -4.00 -1.77
N GLU A 268 8.31 -3.04 -1.39
CA GLU A 268 7.17 -2.57 -2.18
C GLU A 268 6.72 -1.17 -1.73
N THR A 269 5.88 -0.53 -2.55
CA THR A 269 5.19 0.70 -2.21
C THR A 269 3.68 0.50 -2.41
N ASN A 270 2.91 0.77 -1.35
CA ASN A 270 1.45 0.71 -1.37
C ASN A 270 0.91 2.09 -1.72
N THR A 271 0.14 2.20 -2.81
CA THR A 271 -0.48 3.46 -3.25
C THR A 271 -1.80 3.77 -2.56
N GLN A 272 -2.35 2.78 -1.86
CA GLN A 272 -3.61 2.86 -1.11
C GLN A 272 -3.42 2.21 0.27
N PRO A 273 -2.56 2.76 1.16
CA PRO A 273 -2.30 2.15 2.45
C PRO A 273 -3.55 2.10 3.32
N GLY A 274 -3.59 1.18 4.28
CA GLY A 274 -4.70 1.06 5.22
C GLY A 274 -5.02 2.39 5.89
N MET A 275 -6.31 2.71 5.97
CA MET A 275 -6.85 3.98 6.44
C MET A 275 -7.81 3.76 7.62
N THR A 276 -7.28 3.18 8.71
CA THR A 276 -7.91 3.24 10.03
C THR A 276 -7.03 4.07 10.96
N PRO A 277 -7.55 4.63 12.07
CA PRO A 277 -6.72 5.39 13.02
C PRO A 277 -5.49 4.67 13.54
N THR A 278 -5.52 3.33 13.56
CA THR A 278 -4.41 2.47 14.01
C THR A 278 -3.60 1.87 12.86
N SER A 279 -3.87 2.27 11.62
CA SER A 279 -3.07 1.85 10.47
C SER A 279 -1.74 2.61 10.43
N LEU A 280 -0.70 1.99 9.86
CA LEU A 280 0.69 2.47 9.84
C LEU A 280 0.84 3.91 9.30
N ALA A 281 0.18 4.26 8.20
CA ALA A 281 0.31 5.59 7.62
C ALA A 281 -0.41 6.68 8.45
N PRO A 282 -1.67 6.48 8.93
CA PRO A 282 -2.30 7.37 9.90
C PRO A 282 -1.53 7.51 11.22
N GLU A 283 -0.94 6.43 11.74
CA GLU A 283 -0.11 6.46 12.94
C GLU A 283 1.12 7.36 12.75
N GLN A 284 1.79 7.26 11.61
CA GLN A 284 2.91 8.14 11.25
C GLN A 284 2.48 9.60 11.07
N ALA A 285 1.31 9.84 10.48
CA ALA A 285 0.76 11.18 10.37
C ALA A 285 0.49 11.79 11.76
N LEU A 286 -0.10 11.01 12.67
CA LEU A 286 -0.35 11.43 14.05
C LEU A 286 0.96 11.74 14.80
N ALA A 287 2.01 10.94 14.62
CA ALA A 287 3.34 11.20 15.19
C ALA A 287 3.97 12.49 14.66
N GLN A 288 3.49 13.00 13.53
CA GLN A 288 3.88 14.30 12.94
C GLN A 288 2.88 15.43 13.24
N GLY A 289 1.92 15.20 14.17
CA GLY A 289 0.93 16.19 14.57
C GLY A 289 -0.27 16.34 13.62
N ILE A 290 -0.48 15.40 12.68
CA ILE A 290 -1.61 15.37 11.76
C ILE A 290 -2.59 14.32 12.26
N ASP A 291 -3.70 14.72 12.85
CA ASP A 291 -4.74 13.81 13.30
C ASP A 291 -5.50 13.18 12.11
N PHE A 292 -6.25 12.12 12.38
CA PHE A 292 -6.90 11.35 11.33
C PHE A 292 -7.93 12.15 10.51
N PRO A 293 -8.79 13.00 11.11
CA PRO A 293 -9.65 13.91 10.35
C PRO A 293 -8.87 14.90 9.47
N ALA A 294 -7.76 15.46 9.98
CA ALA A 294 -6.92 16.37 9.21
C ALA A 294 -6.23 15.65 8.04
N LEU A 295 -5.78 14.41 8.24
CA LEU A 295 -5.22 13.59 7.16
C LEU A 295 -6.26 13.31 6.07
N CYS A 296 -7.47 12.89 6.44
CA CYS A 296 -8.56 12.65 5.49
C CYS A 296 -8.95 13.92 4.72
N ARG A 297 -9.01 15.07 5.41
CA ARG A 297 -9.24 16.38 4.79
C ARG A 297 -8.16 16.72 3.77
N TRP A 298 -6.89 16.59 4.17
CA TRP A 298 -5.76 16.88 3.28
C TRP A 298 -5.83 16.06 1.99
N LEU A 299 -6.18 14.77 2.10
CA LEU A 299 -6.34 13.89 0.93
C LEU A 299 -7.47 14.33 0.01
N VAL A 300 -8.61 14.79 0.56
CA VAL A 300 -9.70 15.36 -0.24
C VAL A 300 -9.29 16.66 -0.93
N GLU A 301 -8.54 17.53 -0.25
CA GLU A 301 -8.04 18.78 -0.80
C GLU A 301 -6.98 18.57 -1.90
N ASP A 302 -6.19 17.49 -1.82
CA ASP A 302 -5.21 17.07 -2.82
C ASP A 302 -5.88 16.37 -4.03
N ALA A 303 -7.12 15.93 -3.93
CA ALA A 303 -7.80 15.16 -4.96
C ALA A 303 -7.89 15.89 -6.31
N SER A 304 -7.63 15.19 -7.40
CA SER A 304 -7.77 15.73 -8.77
C SER A 304 -7.96 14.58 -9.79
N CYS A 305 -8.26 14.92 -11.04
CA CYS A 305 -8.08 14.07 -12.21
C CYS A 305 -6.73 14.35 -12.90
N ASP A 306 -6.51 13.70 -14.02
CA ASP A 306 -5.29 13.82 -14.85
C ASP A 306 -4.02 13.39 -14.08
N ARG A 307 -4.08 12.20 -13.53
CA ARG A 307 -3.06 11.63 -12.66
C ARG A 307 -2.27 10.50 -13.29
#